data_e90a101ee1413f79997ebd9fda333f8f
#
_entry.id   e90a101ee1413f79997ebd9fda333f8f
#
_cell.length_a   1.000
_cell.length_b   1.000
_cell.length_c   1.000
_cell.angle_alpha   90.00
_cell.angle_beta   90.00
_cell.angle_gamma   90.00
#
_symmetry.space_group_name_H-M   'P 1'
#
loop_
_entity.id
_entity.type
_entity.pdbx_description
1 polymer ?
#
loop_
_entity_poly.entity_id
_entity_poly.type
_entity_poly.pdbx_seq_one_letter_code
_entity_poly.pdbx_strand_id
1 'polypeptide(L)'
;VMNSKPGLYKHVLVVDFKSLYPSIMRTFKIDPLGLVEGLISPEEAIEGYRGAKFSRDKHFLPDIITSLWQQRDAAKKNQDAARSQAIKILMNSFYGVLGSGGCPFYDTRLASSITMRGHDIMQTTAKWIEEAGYQVIYGDTDSIFVWLDAELSNLQASEIGESLACEINQKWQDNILQAHQLDCDLEIEFETH
;
A
#
# COMPACT_ATOMS: atom_id res chain seq x y z
N VAL A 1 8.98 -5.54 9.44
CA VAL A 1 9.54 -6.80 8.91
C VAL A 1 8.77 -7.94 9.54
N MET A 2 8.22 -8.84 8.74
CA MET A 2 7.56 -10.04 9.21
C MET A 2 8.61 -11.09 9.62
N ASN A 3 8.18 -12.06 10.44
CA ASN A 3 9.07 -13.16 10.83
C ASN A 3 9.54 -13.91 9.58
N SER A 4 10.86 -13.98 9.40
CA SER A 4 11.45 -14.73 8.30
C SER A 4 11.57 -16.21 8.65
N LYS A 5 11.41 -17.06 7.63
CA LYS A 5 11.69 -18.49 7.73
C LYS A 5 12.97 -18.78 6.95
N PRO A 6 14.16 -18.81 7.59
CA PRO A 6 15.42 -19.04 6.91
C PRO A 6 15.47 -20.42 6.24
N GLY A 7 16.00 -20.48 5.02
CA GLY A 7 16.12 -21.73 4.27
C GLY A 7 16.55 -21.50 2.84
N LEU A 8 16.71 -22.59 2.10
CA LEU A 8 16.89 -22.59 0.65
C LEU A 8 15.57 -23.03 0.04
N TYR A 9 14.97 -22.13 -0.72
CA TYR A 9 13.66 -22.34 -1.35
C TYR A 9 13.80 -22.35 -2.87
N LYS A 10 13.04 -23.23 -3.51
CA LYS A 10 12.80 -23.20 -4.96
C LYS A 10 11.39 -22.67 -5.20
N HIS A 11 11.16 -22.02 -6.33
CA HIS A 11 9.85 -21.48 -6.71
C HIS A 11 9.27 -20.50 -5.68
N VAL A 12 9.93 -19.36 -5.54
CA VAL A 12 9.49 -18.26 -4.69
C VAL A 12 8.87 -17.17 -5.55
N LEU A 13 7.60 -16.86 -5.30
CA LEU A 13 6.92 -15.71 -5.91
C LEU A 13 7.18 -14.45 -5.08
N VAL A 14 7.34 -13.33 -5.76
CA VAL A 14 7.35 -12.00 -5.14
C VAL A 14 6.12 -11.24 -5.60
N VAL A 15 5.31 -10.83 -4.65
CA VAL A 15 4.19 -9.92 -4.86
C VAL A 15 4.47 -8.62 -4.12
N ASP A 16 4.20 -7.49 -4.76
CA ASP A 16 4.60 -6.17 -4.30
C ASP A 16 3.47 -5.15 -4.43
N PHE A 17 3.29 -4.31 -3.40
CA PHE A 17 2.34 -3.20 -3.47
C PHE A 17 2.93 -2.04 -4.26
N LYS A 18 2.18 -1.56 -5.25
CA LYS A 18 2.56 -0.36 -6.01
C LYS A 18 2.53 0.87 -5.11
N SER A 19 3.70 1.45 -4.85
CA SER A 19 3.84 2.69 -4.06
C SER A 19 2.95 2.67 -2.81
N LEU A 20 3.22 1.75 -1.89
CA LEU A 20 2.34 1.43 -0.76
C LEU A 20 1.95 2.65 0.07
N TYR A 21 2.90 3.46 0.51
CA TYR A 21 2.60 4.62 1.35
C TYR A 21 1.78 5.71 0.63
N PRO A 22 2.08 6.11 -0.61
CA PRO A 22 1.19 6.95 -1.39
C PRO A 22 -0.21 6.35 -1.57
N SER A 23 -0.33 5.05 -1.82
CA SER A 23 -1.63 4.37 -1.93
C SER A 23 -2.43 4.41 -0.63
N ILE A 24 -1.77 4.24 0.51
CA ILE A 24 -2.37 4.37 1.84
C ILE A 24 -2.89 5.79 2.07
N MET A 25 -2.09 6.80 1.75
CA MET A 25 -2.48 8.21 1.90
C MET A 25 -3.69 8.55 1.04
N ARG A 26 -3.76 8.05 -0.19
CA ARG A 26 -4.93 8.20 -1.08
C ARG A 26 -6.17 7.50 -0.54
N THR A 27 -6.04 6.22 -0.18
CA THR A 27 -7.16 5.38 0.23
C THR A 27 -7.79 5.86 1.54
N PHE A 28 -6.98 6.10 2.55
CA PHE A 28 -7.43 6.47 3.90
C PHE A 28 -7.45 7.97 4.16
N LYS A 29 -7.25 8.79 3.11
CA LYS A 29 -7.33 10.25 3.17
C LYS A 29 -6.40 10.86 4.23
N ILE A 30 -5.19 10.31 4.39
CA ILE A 30 -4.22 10.79 5.36
C ILE A 30 -3.64 12.11 4.87
N ASP A 31 -3.95 13.18 5.61
CA ASP A 31 -3.72 14.56 5.20
C ASP A 31 -3.64 15.50 6.42
N PRO A 32 -2.76 16.49 6.43
CA PRO A 32 -2.68 17.44 7.55
C PRO A 32 -3.97 18.22 7.79
N LEU A 33 -4.60 18.76 6.74
CA LEU A 33 -5.89 19.43 6.84
C LEU A 33 -6.98 18.43 7.24
N GLY A 34 -6.98 17.26 6.61
CA GLY A 34 -7.92 16.18 6.91
C GLY A 34 -7.88 15.74 8.37
N LEU A 35 -6.70 15.75 9.00
CA LEU A 35 -6.54 15.47 10.43
C LEU A 35 -7.25 16.50 11.30
N VAL A 36 -7.06 17.79 11.03
CA VAL A 36 -7.71 18.87 11.78
C VAL A 36 -9.23 18.81 11.63
N GLU A 37 -9.72 18.72 10.40
CA GLU A 37 -11.14 18.65 10.09
C GLU A 37 -11.81 17.37 10.63
N GLY A 38 -11.11 16.25 10.57
CA GLY A 38 -11.59 14.99 11.13
C GLY A 38 -11.69 15.00 12.66
N LEU A 39 -10.80 15.71 13.34
CA LEU A 39 -10.87 15.89 14.79
C LEU A 39 -11.98 16.87 15.20
N ILE A 40 -12.30 17.86 14.38
CA ILE A 40 -13.41 18.79 14.59
C ILE A 40 -14.76 18.08 14.39
N SER A 41 -14.87 17.24 13.37
CA SER A 41 -16.12 16.51 13.03
C SER A 41 -15.82 14.99 12.97
N PRO A 42 -15.69 14.33 14.13
CA PRO A 42 -15.20 12.95 14.19
C PRO A 42 -16.23 11.88 13.80
N GLU A 43 -17.50 12.23 13.71
CA GLU A 43 -18.62 11.27 13.56
C GLU A 43 -18.57 10.48 12.26
N GLU A 44 -18.18 11.13 11.17
CA GLU A 44 -18.04 10.50 9.85
C GLU A 44 -16.56 10.36 9.39
N ALA A 45 -15.63 10.73 10.25
CA ALA A 45 -14.22 10.71 9.92
C ALA A 45 -13.69 9.28 9.78
N ILE A 46 -12.64 9.14 8.98
CA ILE A 46 -11.91 7.88 8.83
C ILE A 46 -10.95 7.75 10.02
N GLU A 47 -11.05 6.65 10.75
CA GLU A 47 -10.13 6.38 11.85
C GLU A 47 -8.72 6.05 11.34
N GLY A 48 -7.74 6.77 11.88
CA GLY A 48 -6.33 6.45 11.75
C GLY A 48 -5.79 5.80 13.02
N TYR A 49 -4.52 6.04 13.31
CA TYR A 49 -3.83 5.50 14.48
C TYR A 49 -3.47 6.61 15.46
N ARG A 50 -3.26 6.26 16.73
CA ARG A 50 -2.94 7.20 17.81
C ARG A 50 -3.98 8.31 18.00
N GLY A 51 -5.24 8.00 17.80
CA GLY A 51 -6.33 8.95 17.93
C GLY A 51 -6.51 9.88 16.73
N ALA A 52 -5.82 9.63 15.63
CA ALA A 52 -6.03 10.38 14.38
C ALA A 52 -7.39 10.07 13.79
N LYS A 53 -8.03 11.11 13.23
CA LYS A 53 -9.26 11.02 12.46
C LYS A 53 -9.13 11.91 11.24
N PHE A 54 -9.50 11.39 10.08
CA PHE A 54 -9.30 12.07 8.80
C PHE A 54 -10.64 12.37 8.13
N SER A 55 -10.81 13.61 7.66
CA SER A 55 -11.99 14.01 6.90
C SER A 55 -12.05 13.26 5.56
N ARG A 56 -13.26 12.83 5.18
CA ARG A 56 -13.51 12.14 3.90
C ARG A 56 -13.42 13.06 2.69
N ASP A 57 -13.72 14.34 2.84
CA ASP A 57 -13.91 15.31 1.77
C ASP A 57 -13.05 16.57 1.90
N LYS A 58 -12.62 16.93 3.12
CA LYS A 58 -11.80 18.12 3.37
C LYS A 58 -10.32 17.74 3.52
N HIS A 59 -9.65 17.59 2.41
CA HIS A 59 -8.24 17.24 2.30
C HIS A 59 -7.63 17.77 1.01
N PHE A 60 -6.32 17.78 0.88
CA PHE A 60 -5.63 18.19 -0.34
C PHE A 60 -4.52 17.22 -0.76
N LEU A 61 -3.82 16.59 0.17
CA LEU A 61 -2.69 15.70 -0.16
C LEU A 61 -3.11 14.44 -0.93
N PRO A 62 -4.21 13.75 -0.61
CA PRO A 62 -4.71 12.64 -1.42
C PRO A 62 -4.98 13.03 -2.87
N ASP A 63 -5.51 14.24 -3.11
CA ASP A 63 -5.81 14.75 -4.45
C ASP A 63 -4.53 15.07 -5.23
N ILE A 64 -3.53 15.64 -4.54
CA ILE A 64 -2.19 15.88 -5.12
C ILE A 64 -1.55 14.55 -5.52
N ILE A 65 -1.57 13.55 -4.66
CA ILE A 65 -1.02 12.21 -4.95
C ILE A 65 -1.76 11.57 -6.13
N THR A 66 -3.08 11.69 -6.20
CA THR A 66 -3.90 11.22 -7.33
C THR A 66 -3.47 11.88 -8.64
N SER A 67 -3.28 13.18 -8.64
CA SER A 67 -2.79 13.92 -9.82
C SER A 67 -1.38 13.47 -10.23
N LEU A 68 -0.48 13.31 -9.28
CA LEU A 68 0.88 12.80 -9.54
C LEU A 68 0.86 11.38 -10.09
N TRP A 69 -0.02 10.54 -9.59
CA TRP A 69 -0.19 9.18 -10.08
C TRP A 69 -0.63 9.15 -11.54
N GLN A 70 -1.63 9.95 -11.90
CA GLN A 70 -2.07 10.10 -13.29
C GLN A 70 -0.95 10.61 -14.22
N GLN A 71 -0.17 11.57 -13.74
CA GLN A 71 1.00 12.07 -14.49
C GLN A 71 2.07 11.00 -14.67
N ARG A 72 2.29 10.16 -13.66
CA ARG A 72 3.21 9.03 -13.75
C ARG A 72 2.74 7.99 -14.77
N ASP A 73 1.45 7.66 -14.78
CA ASP A 73 0.88 6.73 -15.74
C ASP A 73 0.99 7.27 -17.18
N ALA A 74 0.76 8.58 -17.37
CA ALA A 74 0.98 9.23 -18.66
C ALA A 74 2.46 9.18 -19.07
N ALA A 75 3.40 9.40 -18.16
CA ALA A 75 4.83 9.30 -18.43
C ALA A 75 5.23 7.87 -18.82
N LYS A 76 4.68 6.85 -18.17
CA LYS A 76 4.90 5.44 -18.54
C LYS A 76 4.37 5.14 -19.95
N LYS A 77 3.16 5.59 -20.29
CA LYS A 77 2.56 5.42 -21.63
C LYS A 77 3.42 6.08 -22.72
N ASN A 78 4.01 7.24 -22.41
CA ASN A 78 4.88 7.96 -23.32
C ASN A 78 6.35 7.48 -23.28
N GLN A 79 6.64 6.40 -22.57
CA GLN A 79 7.99 5.85 -22.39
C GLN A 79 9.00 6.86 -21.80
N ASP A 80 8.51 7.85 -21.04
CA ASP A 80 9.33 8.81 -20.32
C ASP A 80 9.71 8.26 -18.94
N ALA A 81 10.72 7.41 -18.94
CA ALA A 81 11.20 6.73 -17.74
C ALA A 81 11.72 7.72 -16.68
N ALA A 82 12.40 8.78 -17.11
CA ALA A 82 12.97 9.79 -16.23
C ALA A 82 11.86 10.53 -15.45
N ARG A 83 10.82 10.98 -16.14
CA ARG A 83 9.67 11.65 -15.53
C ARG A 83 8.90 10.70 -14.61
N SER A 84 8.67 9.46 -15.04
CA SER A 84 8.00 8.43 -14.22
C SER A 84 8.75 8.18 -12.91
N GLN A 85 10.08 8.08 -12.97
CA GLN A 85 10.91 7.88 -11.79
C GLN A 85 10.94 9.10 -10.87
N ALA A 86 11.04 10.31 -11.43
CA ALA A 86 11.01 11.55 -10.65
C ALA A 86 9.69 11.68 -9.87
N ILE A 87 8.56 11.40 -10.50
CA ILE A 87 7.24 11.44 -9.85
C ILE A 87 7.14 10.37 -8.76
N LYS A 88 7.65 9.16 -8.98
CA LYS A 88 7.69 8.10 -7.97
C LYS A 88 8.46 8.55 -6.71
N ILE A 89 9.63 9.14 -6.90
CA ILE A 89 10.46 9.66 -5.81
C ILE A 89 9.71 10.76 -5.06
N LEU A 90 9.08 11.69 -5.78
CA LEU A 90 8.31 12.78 -5.17
C LEU A 90 7.17 12.24 -4.30
N MET A 91 6.36 11.34 -4.83
CA MET A 91 5.24 10.74 -4.06
C MET A 91 5.71 10.03 -2.78
N ASN A 92 6.79 9.26 -2.87
CA ASN A 92 7.34 8.54 -1.73
C ASN A 92 7.98 9.47 -0.69
N SER A 93 8.44 10.66 -1.08
CA SER A 93 9.03 11.63 -0.17
C SER A 93 8.02 12.26 0.82
N PHE A 94 6.74 12.29 0.48
CA PHE A 94 5.71 12.88 1.36
C PHE A 94 5.67 12.26 2.75
N TYR A 95 5.80 10.94 2.85
CA TYR A 95 5.87 10.26 4.13
C TYR A 95 7.04 10.77 4.98
N GLY A 96 8.23 10.86 4.41
CA GLY A 96 9.42 11.34 5.09
C GLY A 96 9.30 12.81 5.54
N VAL A 97 8.71 13.64 4.71
CA VAL A 97 8.48 15.06 5.02
C VAL A 97 7.48 15.21 6.18
N LEU A 98 6.35 14.52 6.15
CA LEU A 98 5.34 14.56 7.21
C LEU A 98 5.85 14.00 8.55
N GLY A 99 6.82 13.08 8.49
CA GLY A 99 7.49 12.52 9.67
C GLY A 99 8.67 13.34 10.20
N SER A 100 9.02 14.44 9.54
CA SER A 100 10.17 15.28 9.91
C SER A 100 9.75 16.47 10.79
N GLY A 101 10.41 16.64 11.92
CA GLY A 101 10.17 17.78 12.84
C GLY A 101 10.45 19.16 12.25
N GLY A 102 11.13 19.25 11.10
CA GLY A 102 11.31 20.51 10.35
C GLY A 102 10.16 20.87 9.43
N CYS A 103 9.19 19.99 9.23
CA CYS A 103 8.02 20.24 8.40
C CYS A 103 6.96 21.04 9.19
N PRO A 104 6.41 22.13 8.63
CA PRO A 104 5.33 22.88 9.27
C PRO A 104 4.06 22.06 9.54
N PHE A 105 3.87 20.96 8.81
CA PHE A 105 2.74 20.04 8.95
C PHE A 105 3.10 18.77 9.75
N TYR A 106 4.23 18.78 10.43
CA TYR A 106 4.67 17.65 11.22
C TYR A 106 3.66 17.29 12.31
N ASP A 107 3.20 16.06 12.28
CA ASP A 107 2.40 15.48 13.33
C ASP A 107 2.66 13.96 13.37
N THR A 108 3.01 13.45 14.55
CA THR A 108 3.33 12.02 14.72
C THR A 108 2.17 11.12 14.35
N ARG A 109 0.93 11.61 14.44
CA ARG A 109 -0.28 10.86 14.06
C ARG A 109 -0.35 10.61 12.55
N LEU A 110 0.16 11.54 11.73
CA LEU A 110 0.23 11.38 10.27
C LEU A 110 1.17 10.23 9.89
N ALA A 111 2.42 10.32 10.31
CA ALA A 111 3.42 9.28 10.01
C ALA A 111 3.03 7.92 10.61
N SER A 112 2.54 7.89 11.84
CA SER A 112 2.08 6.67 12.50
C SER A 112 0.88 6.06 11.79
N SER A 113 -0.07 6.86 11.32
CA SER A 113 -1.23 6.36 10.58
C SER A 113 -0.81 5.71 9.26
N ILE A 114 0.21 6.22 8.59
CA ILE A 114 0.74 5.62 7.36
C ILE A 114 1.46 4.30 7.66
N THR A 115 2.41 4.30 8.58
CA THR A 115 3.24 3.12 8.87
C THR A 115 2.46 1.99 9.53
N MET A 116 1.62 2.29 10.49
CA MET A 116 0.82 1.28 11.19
C MET A 116 -0.26 0.70 10.28
N ARG A 117 -0.85 1.51 9.41
CA ARG A 117 -1.75 1.01 8.37
C ARG A 117 -1.03 0.11 7.38
N GLY A 118 0.17 0.48 6.94
CA GLY A 118 1.00 -0.34 6.07
C GLY A 118 1.35 -1.69 6.71
N HIS A 119 1.69 -1.70 7.97
CA HIS A 119 1.97 -2.93 8.72
C HIS A 119 0.73 -3.84 8.80
N ASP A 120 -0.43 -3.28 9.11
CA ASP A 120 -1.70 -4.00 9.14
C ASP A 120 -2.06 -4.60 7.78
N ILE A 121 -1.91 -3.82 6.71
CA ILE A 121 -2.14 -4.27 5.33
C ILE A 121 -1.22 -5.44 4.97
N MET A 122 0.06 -5.34 5.29
CA MET A 122 1.03 -6.40 4.99
C MET A 122 0.74 -7.69 5.76
N GLN A 123 0.40 -7.60 7.04
CA GLN A 123 0.04 -8.76 7.85
C GLN A 123 -1.26 -9.41 7.37
N THR A 124 -2.28 -8.63 7.08
CA THR A 124 -3.56 -9.12 6.57
C THR A 124 -3.40 -9.79 5.22
N THR A 125 -2.60 -9.20 4.31
CA THR A 125 -2.30 -9.79 3.01
C THR A 125 -1.56 -11.11 3.15
N ALA A 126 -0.56 -11.19 4.02
CA ALA A 126 0.15 -12.45 4.29
C ALA A 126 -0.78 -13.53 4.83
N LYS A 127 -1.70 -13.18 5.74
CA LYS A 127 -2.72 -14.10 6.25
C LYS A 127 -3.62 -14.63 5.14
N TRP A 128 -4.11 -13.78 4.25
CA TRP A 128 -4.94 -14.20 3.12
C TRP A 128 -4.20 -15.12 2.14
N ILE A 129 -2.92 -14.88 1.91
CA ILE A 129 -2.06 -15.75 1.09
C ILE A 129 -1.93 -17.13 1.75
N GLU A 130 -1.72 -17.18 3.06
CA GLU A 130 -1.65 -18.45 3.80
C GLU A 130 -2.99 -19.19 3.82
N GLU A 131 -4.10 -18.48 3.96
CA GLU A 131 -5.46 -19.05 3.86
C GLU A 131 -5.77 -19.61 2.47
N ALA A 132 -5.15 -19.07 1.42
CA ALA A 132 -5.23 -19.59 0.05
C ALA A 132 -4.39 -20.88 -0.16
N GLY A 133 -3.66 -21.34 0.84
CA GLY A 133 -2.87 -22.56 0.81
C GLY A 133 -1.39 -22.39 0.47
N TYR A 134 -0.89 -21.16 0.40
CA TYR A 134 0.52 -20.86 0.15
C TYR A 134 1.26 -20.50 1.43
N GLN A 135 2.58 -20.64 1.42
CA GLN A 135 3.42 -20.29 2.56
C GLN A 135 4.16 -19.00 2.34
N VAL A 136 3.96 -18.02 3.23
CA VAL A 136 4.76 -16.79 3.28
C VAL A 136 6.04 -17.07 4.04
N ILE A 137 7.20 -16.82 3.41
CA ILE A 137 8.52 -17.07 4.00
C ILE A 137 9.23 -15.80 4.45
N TYR A 138 8.89 -14.66 3.85
CA TYR A 138 9.46 -13.36 4.18
C TYR A 138 8.52 -12.25 3.74
N GLY A 139 8.55 -11.13 4.43
CA GLY A 139 7.89 -9.88 4.03
C GLY A 139 8.69 -8.67 4.49
N ASP A 140 8.78 -7.71 3.63
CA ASP A 140 9.40 -6.41 3.91
C ASP A 140 8.33 -5.31 3.86
N THR A 141 8.73 -4.08 3.66
CA THR A 141 7.86 -2.89 3.75
C THR A 141 6.62 -2.98 2.86
N ASP A 142 6.76 -3.49 1.64
CA ASP A 142 5.74 -3.52 0.59
C ASP A 142 5.72 -4.83 -0.22
N SER A 143 6.68 -5.72 0.01
CA SER A 143 6.86 -6.98 -0.73
C SER A 143 6.62 -8.19 0.14
N ILE A 144 6.00 -9.23 -0.43
CA ILE A 144 5.75 -10.51 0.22
C ILE A 144 6.35 -11.63 -0.64
N PHE A 145 7.14 -12.49 -0.01
CA PHE A 145 7.78 -13.65 -0.62
C PHE A 145 6.99 -14.90 -0.27
N VAL A 146 6.46 -15.55 -1.31
CA VAL A 146 5.57 -16.70 -1.20
C VAL A 146 6.27 -17.93 -1.77
N TRP A 147 6.41 -18.97 -0.95
CA TRP A 147 6.98 -20.24 -1.39
C TRP A 147 5.91 -21.13 -1.99
N LEU A 148 6.18 -21.64 -3.18
CA LEU A 148 5.38 -22.66 -3.83
C LEU A 148 6.04 -24.02 -3.61
N ASP A 149 5.49 -24.81 -2.69
CA ASP A 149 5.96 -26.16 -2.40
C ASP A 149 5.49 -27.16 -3.49
N ALA A 150 5.96 -26.92 -4.72
CA ALA A 150 5.65 -27.75 -5.87
C ALA A 150 6.72 -27.61 -6.96
N GLU A 151 6.89 -28.65 -7.75
CA GLU A 151 7.69 -28.62 -8.98
C GLU A 151 6.86 -27.97 -10.09
N LEU A 152 7.16 -26.73 -10.43
CA LEU A 152 6.41 -25.91 -11.37
C LEU A 152 7.32 -25.37 -12.47
N SER A 153 6.77 -25.19 -13.67
CA SER A 153 7.42 -24.39 -14.71
C SER A 153 7.31 -22.90 -14.37
N ASN A 154 8.20 -22.08 -14.94
CA ASN A 154 8.14 -20.62 -14.77
C ASN A 154 6.79 -20.04 -15.19
N LEU A 155 6.19 -20.59 -16.26
CA LEU A 155 4.88 -20.16 -16.73
C LEU A 155 3.77 -20.45 -15.69
N GLN A 156 3.75 -21.65 -15.14
CA GLN A 156 2.78 -22.04 -14.11
C GLN A 156 2.93 -21.19 -12.84
N ALA A 157 4.17 -20.92 -12.41
CA ALA A 157 4.44 -20.08 -11.28
C ALA A 157 3.97 -18.63 -11.51
N SER A 158 4.20 -18.07 -12.71
CA SER A 158 3.71 -16.74 -13.08
C SER A 158 2.18 -16.66 -13.11
N GLU A 159 1.51 -17.66 -13.64
CA GLU A 159 0.04 -17.74 -13.65
C GLU A 159 -0.53 -17.76 -12.22
N ILE A 160 0.10 -18.50 -11.32
CA ILE A 160 -0.28 -18.52 -9.89
C ILE A 160 -0.05 -17.13 -9.26
N GLY A 161 1.07 -16.49 -9.53
CA GLY A 161 1.40 -15.17 -9.02
C GLY A 161 0.41 -14.10 -9.46
N GLU A 162 0.06 -14.07 -10.74
CA GLU A 162 -0.93 -13.15 -11.31
C GLU A 162 -2.34 -13.41 -10.75
N SER A 163 -2.74 -14.66 -10.64
CA SER A 163 -4.03 -15.05 -10.07
C SER A 163 -4.12 -14.64 -8.59
N LEU A 164 -3.07 -14.88 -7.82
CA LEU A 164 -2.98 -14.51 -6.42
C LEU A 164 -3.07 -12.99 -6.23
N ALA A 165 -2.34 -12.22 -7.03
CA ALA A 165 -2.40 -10.76 -7.01
C ALA A 165 -3.82 -10.25 -7.33
N CYS A 166 -4.48 -10.82 -8.32
CA CYS A 166 -5.86 -10.47 -8.67
C CYS A 166 -6.84 -10.75 -7.51
N GLU A 167 -6.74 -11.90 -6.88
CA GLU A 167 -7.57 -12.28 -5.74
C GLU A 167 -7.35 -11.34 -4.52
N ILE A 168 -6.11 -11.04 -4.21
CA ILE A 168 -5.76 -10.13 -3.11
C ILE A 168 -6.27 -8.70 -3.38
N ASN A 169 -6.13 -8.20 -4.60
CA ASN A 169 -6.67 -6.90 -4.99
C ASN A 169 -8.18 -6.84 -4.80
N GLN A 170 -8.91 -7.88 -5.20
CA GLN A 170 -10.36 -7.94 -5.01
C GLN A 170 -10.73 -7.97 -3.52
N LYS A 171 -10.02 -8.74 -2.72
CA LYS A 171 -10.23 -8.81 -1.27
C LYS A 171 -10.01 -7.45 -0.59
N TRP A 172 -8.99 -6.70 -1.01
CA TRP A 172 -8.77 -5.36 -0.48
C TRP A 172 -9.86 -4.37 -0.89
N GLN A 173 -10.33 -4.40 -2.13
CA GLN A 173 -11.44 -3.56 -2.56
C GLN A 173 -12.69 -3.81 -1.72
N ASP A 174 -13.06 -5.07 -1.52
CA ASP A 174 -14.22 -5.47 -0.73
C ASP A 174 -14.05 -5.08 0.75
N ASN A 175 -12.88 -5.34 1.33
CA ASN A 175 -12.58 -5.02 2.73
C ASN A 175 -12.64 -3.52 3.01
N ILE A 176 -12.00 -2.71 2.20
CA ILE A 176 -11.95 -1.25 2.36
C ILE A 176 -13.35 -0.64 2.19
N LEU A 177 -14.10 -1.11 1.21
CA LEU A 177 -15.47 -0.67 0.99
C LEU A 177 -16.37 -1.03 2.17
N GLN A 178 -16.29 -2.26 2.66
CA GLN A 178 -17.13 -2.74 3.75
C GLN A 178 -16.77 -2.13 5.11
N ALA A 179 -15.48 -2.04 5.42
CA ALA A 179 -15.01 -1.56 6.72
C ALA A 179 -15.00 -0.04 6.85
N HIS A 180 -14.75 0.68 5.76
CA HIS A 180 -14.50 2.13 5.79
C HIS A 180 -15.40 2.94 4.85
N GLN A 181 -16.18 2.31 3.97
CA GLN A 181 -16.97 2.95 2.93
C GLN A 181 -16.12 3.88 2.04
N LEU A 182 -14.96 3.36 1.64
CA LEU A 182 -13.99 4.04 0.79
C LEU A 182 -13.70 3.23 -0.47
N ASP A 183 -13.31 3.92 -1.53
CA ASP A 183 -12.69 3.30 -2.69
C ASP A 183 -11.25 2.90 -2.34
N CYS A 184 -10.82 1.75 -2.81
CA CYS A 184 -9.49 1.22 -2.54
C CYS A 184 -8.53 1.59 -3.67
N ASP A 185 -7.47 2.33 -3.33
CA ASP A 185 -6.36 2.65 -4.22
C ASP A 185 -5.13 1.75 -4.00
N LEU A 186 -5.25 0.74 -3.14
CA LEU A 186 -4.21 -0.27 -2.95
C LEU A 186 -4.19 -1.21 -4.17
N GLU A 187 -3.00 -1.46 -4.68
CA GLU A 187 -2.80 -2.40 -5.77
C GLU A 187 -1.54 -3.23 -5.50
N ILE A 188 -1.71 -4.55 -5.44
CA ILE A 188 -0.60 -5.51 -5.39
C ILE A 188 -0.41 -6.10 -6.78
N GLU A 189 0.85 -6.31 -7.17
CA GLU A 189 1.19 -6.93 -8.43
C GLU A 189 2.16 -8.10 -8.24
N PHE A 190 2.12 -9.05 -9.16
CA PHE A 190 3.15 -10.07 -9.29
C PHE A 190 4.39 -9.45 -9.92
N GLU A 191 5.52 -9.52 -9.23
CA GLU A 191 6.77 -8.92 -9.71
C GLU A 191 7.65 -9.94 -10.41
N THR A 192 7.92 -11.07 -9.76
CA THR A 192 8.84 -12.08 -10.27
C THR A 192 8.67 -13.43 -9.58
N HIS A 193 9.32 -14.44 -10.19
CA HIS A 193 9.41 -15.81 -9.71
C HIS A 193 10.87 -16.29 -9.76
#